data_0eecbf823f14fee753fece10198ec9be
#
_entry.id   0eecbf823f14fee753fece10198ec9be
#
_cell.length_a   1.000
_cell.length_b   1.000
_cell.length_c   1.000
_cell.angle_alpha   90.00
_cell.angle_beta   90.00
_cell.angle_gamma   90.00
#
_symmetry.space_group_name_H-M   'P 1'
#
loop_
_entity.id
_entity.type
_entity.pdbx_description
1 polymer ?
#
loop_
_entity_poly.entity_id
_entity_poly.type
_entity_poly.pdbx_seq_one_letter_code
_entity_poly.pdbx_strand_id
1 'polypeptide(L)' 'MRVKSVSIRIEEEMLKKIGFVADYEGRSVNSHILVLVRENIKAFEQAHGKIEGEISPDVNVKPTKK' A
#
# COMPACT_ATOMS: atom_id res chain seq x y z
N MET A 1 2.21 -14.65 11.22
CA MET A 1 2.28 -13.30 10.73
C MET A 1 1.03 -12.51 11.07
N ARG A 2 1.19 -11.28 11.48
CA ARG A 2 0.06 -10.50 11.88
C ARG A 2 -0.44 -9.63 10.75
N VAL A 3 -1.73 -9.51 10.68
CA VAL A 3 -2.36 -8.69 9.65
C VAL A 3 -3.12 -7.57 10.35
N LYS A 4 -2.94 -6.38 9.85
CA LYS A 4 -3.64 -5.24 10.39
C LYS A 4 -4.35 -4.50 9.30
N SER A 5 -5.40 -3.81 9.69
CA SER A 5 -6.17 -3.04 8.74
C SER A 5 -5.68 -1.61 8.68
N VAL A 6 -5.82 -1.02 7.54
CA VAL A 6 -5.53 0.39 7.37
C VAL A 6 -6.58 0.96 6.44
N SER A 7 -7.02 2.17 6.73
CA SER A 7 -8.02 2.83 5.90
C SER A 7 -7.34 3.92 5.09
N ILE A 8 -7.75 4.01 3.86
CA ILE A 8 -7.22 5.02 2.95
C ILE A 8 -8.37 5.75 2.31
N ARG A 9 -8.24 7.06 2.25
CA ARG A 9 -9.20 7.86 1.51
C ARG A 9 -8.63 8.10 0.13
N ILE A 10 -9.47 7.93 -0.86
CA ILE A 10 -9.00 8.03 -2.23
C ILE A 10 -10.08 8.69 -3.06
N GLU A 11 -9.67 9.52 -3.98
CA GLU A 11 -10.63 10.19 -4.85
C GLU A 11 -11.39 9.18 -5.66
N GLU A 12 -12.65 9.50 -5.91
CA GLU A 12 -13.51 8.58 -6.61
C GLU A 12 -12.97 8.24 -7.99
N GLU A 13 -12.49 9.23 -8.71
CA GLU A 13 -11.98 8.96 -10.04
C GLU A 13 -10.75 8.07 -9.99
N MET A 14 -9.88 8.33 -9.03
CA MET A 14 -8.70 7.51 -8.87
C MET A 14 -9.07 6.08 -8.52
N LEU A 15 -10.08 5.93 -7.69
CA LEU A 15 -10.53 4.60 -7.32
C LEU A 15 -11.07 3.85 -8.52
N LYS A 16 -11.80 4.53 -9.38
CA LYS A 16 -12.31 3.89 -10.58
C LYS A 16 -11.19 3.46 -11.49
N LYS A 17 -10.19 4.29 -11.62
CA LYS A 17 -9.07 3.96 -12.49
C LYS A 17 -8.26 2.78 -11.97
N ILE A 18 -8.01 2.77 -10.67
CA ILE A 18 -7.25 1.65 -10.15
C ILE A 18 -8.09 0.37 -10.20
N GLY A 19 -9.41 0.51 -10.09
CA GLY A 19 -10.27 -0.63 -10.27
C GLY A 19 -10.18 -1.21 -11.66
N PHE A 20 -10.10 -0.34 -12.65
CA PHE A 20 -9.94 -0.80 -14.02
C PHE A 20 -8.61 -1.54 -14.20
N VAL A 21 -7.55 -0.97 -13.65
CA VAL A 21 -6.25 -1.60 -13.76
C VAL A 21 -6.23 -2.95 -13.05
N ALA A 22 -6.80 -3.00 -11.88
CA ALA A 22 -6.83 -4.25 -11.12
C ALA A 22 -7.58 -5.33 -11.89
N ASP A 23 -8.71 -4.95 -12.46
CA ASP A 23 -9.52 -5.88 -13.22
C ASP A 23 -8.75 -6.38 -14.44
N TYR A 24 -8.04 -5.50 -15.10
CA TYR A 24 -7.24 -5.87 -16.24
C TYR A 24 -6.18 -6.88 -15.85
N GLU A 25 -5.64 -6.74 -14.64
CA GLU A 25 -4.61 -7.64 -14.14
C GLU A 25 -5.19 -8.90 -13.50
N GLY A 26 -6.51 -9.00 -13.46
CA GLY A 26 -7.13 -10.18 -12.87
C GLY A 26 -7.11 -10.18 -11.37
N ARG A 27 -7.14 -9.01 -10.75
CA ARG A 27 -7.10 -8.90 -9.30
C ARG A 27 -8.24 -8.05 -8.79
N SER A 28 -8.59 -8.26 -7.53
CA SER A 28 -9.48 -7.32 -6.88
C SER A 28 -8.70 -6.06 -6.56
N VAL A 29 -9.41 -4.99 -6.30
CA VAL A 29 -8.76 -3.73 -5.95
C VAL A 29 -7.91 -3.89 -4.70
N ASN A 30 -8.45 -4.56 -3.69
CA ASN A 30 -7.68 -4.74 -2.47
C ASN A 30 -6.40 -5.52 -2.70
N SER A 31 -6.49 -6.60 -3.45
CA SER A 31 -5.30 -7.37 -3.76
C SER A 31 -4.29 -6.57 -4.55
N HIS A 32 -4.79 -5.80 -5.50
CA HIS A 32 -3.91 -5.01 -6.34
C HIS A 32 -3.17 -3.97 -5.52
N ILE A 33 -3.89 -3.33 -4.60
CA ILE A 33 -3.25 -2.33 -3.75
C ILE A 33 -2.16 -2.96 -2.91
N LEU A 34 -2.39 -4.16 -2.40
CA LEU A 34 -1.36 -4.84 -1.64
C LEU A 34 -0.13 -5.13 -2.48
N VAL A 35 -0.33 -5.49 -3.74
CA VAL A 35 0.80 -5.71 -4.63
C VAL A 35 1.58 -4.43 -4.81
N LEU A 36 0.88 -3.31 -5.01
CA LEU A 36 1.55 -2.04 -5.19
C LEU A 36 2.34 -1.64 -3.95
N VAL A 37 1.77 -1.86 -2.78
CA VAL A 37 2.47 -1.55 -1.54
C VAL A 37 3.73 -2.39 -1.43
N ARG A 38 3.59 -3.68 -1.70
CA ARG A 38 4.72 -4.59 -1.61
C ARG A 38 5.83 -4.20 -2.56
N GLU A 39 5.46 -3.85 -3.78
CA GLU A 39 6.45 -3.48 -4.77
C GLU A 39 7.12 -2.15 -4.46
N ASN A 40 6.36 -1.24 -3.89
CA ASN A 40 6.93 0.03 -3.52
C ASN A 40 7.96 -0.14 -2.41
N ILE A 41 7.65 -0.96 -1.42
CA ILE A 41 8.59 -1.21 -0.34
C ILE A 41 9.84 -1.87 -0.89
N LYS A 42 9.66 -2.82 -1.78
CA LYS A 42 10.78 -3.52 -2.36
C LYS A 42 11.70 -2.56 -3.11
N ALA A 43 11.11 -1.66 -3.88
CA ALA A 43 11.89 -0.69 -4.62
C ALA A 43 12.66 0.23 -3.68
N PHE A 44 12.01 0.65 -2.60
CA PHE A 44 12.67 1.51 -1.64
C PHE A 44 13.87 0.80 -1.01
N GLU A 45 13.66 -0.46 -0.64
CA GLU A 45 14.73 -1.18 0.02
C GLU A 45 15.90 -1.46 -0.92
N GLN A 46 15.61 -1.61 -2.20
CA GLN A 46 16.69 -1.79 -3.15
C GLN A 46 17.51 -0.52 -3.32
N ALA A 47 16.87 0.61 -3.18
CA ALA A 47 17.55 1.88 -3.35
C ALA A 47 18.23 2.35 -2.07
N HIS A 48 17.66 2.05 -0.93
CA HIS A 48 18.12 2.63 0.33
C HIS A 48 18.55 1.62 1.37
N GLY A 49 18.43 0.34 1.07
CA GLY A 49 18.78 -0.66 2.04
C GLY A 49 17.57 -1.16 2.78
N LYS A 50 17.72 -2.28 3.42
CA LYS A 50 16.62 -2.96 4.04
C LYS A 50 16.09 -2.20 5.24
N ILE A 51 14.79 -2.11 5.32
CA ILE A 51 14.13 -1.48 6.46
C ILE A 51 14.03 -2.53 7.55
N GLU A 52 14.67 -2.29 8.67
CA GLU A 52 14.58 -3.24 9.76
C GLU A 52 14.87 -2.58 11.07
N GLY A 53 14.25 -3.09 12.07
CA GLY A 53 14.57 -2.79 13.44
C GLY A 53 13.99 -1.54 14.00
N GLU A 54 14.04 -0.49 13.30
CA GLU A 54 13.72 0.80 13.85
C GLU A 54 12.30 1.26 13.63
N ILE A 55 11.47 0.41 13.12
CA ILE A 55 10.09 0.81 12.85
C ILE A 55 9.33 0.83 14.14
N SER A 56 8.72 1.95 14.43
CA SER A 56 7.92 2.05 15.63
C SER A 56 6.74 1.10 15.56
N PRO A 57 6.51 0.32 16.59
CA PRO A 57 5.34 -0.55 16.61
C PRO A 57 4.04 0.21 16.67
N ASP A 58 4.12 1.48 17.00
CA ASP A 58 2.93 2.30 17.10
C ASP A 58 2.75 3.18 15.90
N VAL A 59 3.19 2.73 14.79
CA VAL A 59 3.04 3.51 13.58
C VAL A 59 1.60 3.96 13.43
N ASN A 60 1.44 5.22 13.19
CA ASN A 60 0.14 5.80 13.02
C ASN A 60 -0.34 5.54 11.62
N VAL A 61 -1.37 4.74 11.50
CA VAL A 61 -1.87 4.41 10.17
C VAL A 61 -2.99 5.31 9.72
N LYS A 62 -3.32 6.30 10.51
CA LYS A 62 -4.31 7.24 10.07
C LYS A 62 -3.74 8.14 9.03
N PRO A 63 -4.53 8.56 8.08
CA PRO A 63 -4.05 9.52 7.09
C PRO A 63 -3.77 10.81 7.82
N THR A 64 -2.58 11.18 7.86
CA THR A 64 -2.26 12.39 8.51
C THR A 64 -2.17 13.41 7.49
N LYS A 65 -2.12 14.37 7.85
CA LYS A 65 -1.97 15.33 7.07
C LYS A 65 -1.01 15.33 6.21
N LYS A 66 -0.78 15.53 5.56
CA LYS A 66 0.04 15.64 4.83
C LYS A 66 -0.08 15.74 4.11
#